data_6ea7a89c02dfc2fc490326eb07fb652a
#
_entry.id   6ea7a89c02dfc2fc490326eb07fb652a
#
_cell.length_a   1.000
_cell.length_b   1.000
_cell.length_c   1.000
_cell.angle_alpha   90.00
_cell.angle_beta   90.00
_cell.angle_gamma   90.00
#
_symmetry.space_group_name_H-M   'P 1'
#
loop_
_entity.id
_entity.type
_entity.pdbx_description
1 polymer ?
#
loop_
_entity_poly.entity_id
_entity_poly.type
_entity_poly.pdbx_seq_one_letter_code
_entity_poly.pdbx_strand_id
1 'polypeptide(L)'
;MAQSYTASDIEVLSGLEPVRRRPGMYTDTSRPNHLAHEVIDNSVDEALSGHAKRIDVVLYKDGSLEVADDGRGMPVDIHPKEKVSGVELILTRLHAGGKFSDHNYKFAGGLHGVGVSVVNALSKNLECWIKRGGKEYNISFKDGKVRSKLEVVDDVGKSNTGTKVRFWPDPQFFESPTFSVPKLKHVLRAKAVLCPGLRITLRIDGTAEKDEWFYTGGLSEYLREALGQGEWLPADLFVGSIEGEQEAADWAVVWRIDEGQKVEESYVNLIPTVQGGTHVNGLRIGLTDAIREFCEFRNLLPKGLKLAPEDVWDDVSYVLSTKMKEAQFAGQTKERLSSREAAAFVSGVVKDQFGLWLNQHPDAGERIAQVAINRAQVRLKASKAVARKRIVSGPALPGKLADCTSGEPERSELFLVEGDSAGGSAKQARDREFQAVMPLRGKILNTWEVDAADILQSQEVHHIAIAIGVDPGSDRLDGLRYHKICVLADADSDGQHIATLLCALFLRHFRPLVLAGHVHVAMPPLYRVDVGKQVHYALDDAERAGILDRITAENPRAKPVVTRFKGLGEMSAMQLRETTMAPETRRLVQLTVDAKDQADQMLDMLLAKKRASDRREWLETKGNLADVQV
;
A
#
# COMPACT_ATOMS: atom_id res chain seq x y z
N MET A 1 36.07 13.69 28.14
CA MET A 1 36.63 14.03 26.82
C MET A 1 35.63 13.50 25.82
N ALA A 2 34.95 14.36 25.08
CA ALA A 2 34.05 13.92 24.02
C ALA A 2 34.90 13.22 22.95
N GLN A 3 34.58 11.96 22.64
CA GLN A 3 35.18 11.28 21.50
C GLN A 3 34.78 12.08 20.24
N SER A 4 35.79 12.58 19.53
CA SER A 4 35.54 13.31 18.29
C SER A 4 35.07 12.28 17.23
N TYR A 5 33.86 12.46 16.70
CA TYR A 5 33.34 11.71 15.57
C TYR A 5 34.19 12.04 14.33
N THR A 6 34.80 11.03 13.75
CA THR A 6 35.71 11.15 12.60
C THR A 6 35.31 10.20 11.49
N ALA A 7 35.86 10.37 10.29
CA ALA A 7 35.60 9.48 9.15
C ALA A 7 35.92 8.00 9.45
N SER A 8 36.77 7.71 10.45
CA SER A 8 37.05 6.33 10.90
C SER A 8 35.90 5.69 11.67
N ASP A 9 34.94 6.49 12.14
CA ASP A 9 33.75 6.00 12.85
C ASP A 9 32.60 5.65 11.89
N ILE A 10 32.80 5.93 10.59
CA ILE A 10 31.83 5.57 9.54
C ILE A 10 32.05 4.11 9.15
N GLU A 11 31.09 3.26 9.49
CA GLU A 11 31.09 1.84 9.11
C GLU A 11 30.42 1.67 7.74
N VAL A 12 31.12 1.05 6.80
CA VAL A 12 30.58 0.72 5.46
C VAL A 12 30.19 -0.74 5.44
N LEU A 13 28.90 -1.02 5.32
CA LEU A 13 28.36 -2.36 5.21
C LEU A 13 28.45 -2.86 3.76
N SER A 14 28.78 -4.13 3.57
CA SER A 14 28.93 -4.75 2.24
C SER A 14 28.11 -6.05 2.09
N GLY A 15 27.79 -6.43 0.85
CA GLY A 15 27.10 -7.67 0.54
C GLY A 15 25.68 -7.70 1.14
N LEU A 16 25.37 -8.72 1.94
CA LEU A 16 24.05 -8.92 2.58
C LEU A 16 24.01 -8.41 4.04
N GLU A 17 25.06 -7.81 4.53
CA GLU A 17 25.14 -7.30 5.89
C GLU A 17 24.13 -6.18 6.18
N PRO A 18 23.88 -5.22 5.28
CA PRO A 18 22.86 -4.19 5.47
C PRO A 18 21.47 -4.79 5.73
N VAL A 19 21.12 -5.86 5.01
CA VAL A 19 19.83 -6.56 5.16
C VAL A 19 19.70 -7.20 6.54
N ARG A 20 20.75 -7.86 7.02
CA ARG A 20 20.76 -8.53 8.34
C ARG A 20 20.74 -7.54 9.49
N ARG A 21 21.34 -6.36 9.33
CA ARG A 21 21.35 -5.31 10.36
C ARG A 21 20.03 -4.54 10.44
N ARG A 22 19.37 -4.30 9.30
CA ARG A 22 18.13 -3.52 9.20
C ARG A 22 17.09 -4.23 8.33
N PRO A 23 16.59 -5.41 8.75
CA PRO A 23 15.69 -6.22 7.92
C PRO A 23 14.39 -5.49 7.55
N GLY A 24 13.87 -4.64 8.44
CA GLY A 24 12.64 -3.87 8.20
C GLY A 24 12.72 -2.87 7.05
N MET A 25 13.93 -2.52 6.56
CA MET A 25 14.09 -1.72 5.33
C MET A 25 13.84 -2.53 4.05
N TYR A 26 13.92 -3.85 4.12
CA TYR A 26 13.89 -4.74 2.95
C TYR A 26 12.69 -5.67 2.93
N THR A 27 12.07 -5.94 4.09
CA THR A 27 10.98 -6.90 4.21
C THR A 27 10.05 -6.55 5.38
N ASP A 28 8.83 -7.07 5.36
CA ASP A 28 7.97 -7.13 6.53
C ASP A 28 8.56 -8.13 7.54
N THR A 29 8.87 -7.66 8.74
CA THR A 29 9.46 -8.46 9.83
C THR A 29 8.42 -9.07 10.77
N SER A 30 7.15 -8.82 10.57
CA SER A 30 6.09 -9.43 11.39
C SER A 30 6.06 -10.96 11.24
N ARG A 31 6.19 -11.44 10.00
CA ARG A 31 6.21 -12.87 9.63
C ARG A 31 7.04 -13.10 8.36
N PRO A 32 7.56 -14.33 8.14
CA PRO A 32 8.36 -14.63 6.97
C PRO A 32 7.56 -14.72 5.65
N ASN A 33 6.26 -14.41 5.63
CA ASN A 33 5.43 -14.49 4.44
C ASN A 33 5.97 -13.66 3.27
N HIS A 34 6.55 -12.49 3.52
CA HIS A 34 7.11 -11.66 2.47
C HIS A 34 8.31 -12.32 1.79
N LEU A 35 9.14 -13.09 2.52
CA LEU A 35 10.21 -13.89 1.92
C LEU A 35 9.64 -14.95 0.96
N ALA A 36 8.52 -15.59 1.33
CA ALA A 36 7.84 -16.53 0.44
C ALA A 36 7.35 -15.83 -0.83
N HIS A 37 6.80 -14.62 -0.72
CA HIS A 37 6.34 -13.85 -1.88
C HIS A 37 7.47 -13.57 -2.85
N GLU A 38 8.66 -13.19 -2.38
CA GLU A 38 9.81 -12.90 -3.24
C GLU A 38 10.28 -14.14 -4.04
N VAL A 39 10.23 -15.33 -3.45
CA VAL A 39 10.56 -16.57 -4.17
C VAL A 39 9.46 -16.96 -5.15
N ILE A 40 8.19 -16.88 -4.74
CA ILE A 40 7.02 -17.17 -5.58
C ILE A 40 7.00 -16.22 -6.78
N ASP A 41 7.25 -14.92 -6.57
CA ASP A 41 7.24 -13.90 -7.64
C ASP A 41 8.28 -14.17 -8.73
N ASN A 42 9.43 -14.73 -8.38
CA ASN A 42 10.41 -15.13 -9.39
C ASN A 42 9.91 -16.27 -10.26
N SER A 43 9.24 -17.26 -9.68
CA SER A 43 8.64 -18.37 -10.43
C SER A 43 7.46 -17.88 -11.29
N VAL A 44 6.69 -16.93 -10.79
CA VAL A 44 5.57 -16.30 -11.53
C VAL A 44 6.09 -15.42 -12.69
N ASP A 45 7.23 -14.73 -12.53
CA ASP A 45 7.86 -13.97 -13.64
C ASP A 45 8.28 -14.89 -14.79
N GLU A 46 8.73 -16.13 -14.52
CA GLU A 46 8.94 -17.15 -15.55
C GLU A 46 7.65 -17.54 -16.26
N ALA A 47 6.53 -17.63 -15.52
CA ALA A 47 5.22 -17.91 -16.09
C ALA A 47 4.69 -16.76 -16.97
N LEU A 48 4.83 -15.51 -16.50
CA LEU A 48 4.48 -14.32 -17.29
C LEU A 48 5.26 -14.22 -18.59
N SER A 49 6.52 -14.68 -18.58
CA SER A 49 7.37 -14.72 -19.77
C SER A 49 7.10 -15.95 -20.65
N GLY A 50 6.08 -16.75 -20.32
CA GLY A 50 5.65 -17.92 -21.08
C GLY A 50 6.55 -19.17 -20.90
N HIS A 51 7.43 -19.17 -19.92
CA HIS A 51 8.42 -20.24 -19.72
C HIS A 51 8.02 -21.25 -18.66
N ALA A 52 7.16 -20.88 -17.68
CA ALA A 52 6.64 -21.79 -16.67
C ALA A 52 5.12 -21.97 -16.82
N LYS A 53 4.64 -23.17 -16.51
CA LYS A 53 3.22 -23.55 -16.48
C LYS A 53 2.78 -24.10 -15.14
N ARG A 54 3.74 -24.39 -14.27
CA ARG A 54 3.47 -24.99 -12.96
C ARG A 54 4.40 -24.43 -11.90
N ILE A 55 3.80 -24.16 -10.74
CA ILE A 55 4.50 -23.77 -9.51
C ILE A 55 4.00 -24.66 -8.37
N ASP A 56 4.90 -25.35 -7.70
CA ASP A 56 4.60 -26.18 -6.54
C ASP A 56 5.21 -25.55 -5.29
N VAL A 57 4.39 -25.31 -4.28
CA VAL A 57 4.81 -24.76 -2.98
C VAL A 57 4.60 -25.80 -1.89
N VAL A 58 5.60 -26.00 -1.05
CA VAL A 58 5.53 -26.92 0.09
C VAL A 58 5.97 -26.21 1.36
N LEU A 59 5.08 -26.16 2.34
CA LEU A 59 5.41 -25.72 3.70
C LEU A 59 5.70 -26.96 4.55
N TYR A 60 6.95 -27.09 4.99
CA TYR A 60 7.41 -28.25 5.76
C TYR A 60 7.20 -28.07 7.27
N LYS A 61 7.14 -29.19 7.98
CA LYS A 61 7.02 -29.23 9.46
C LYS A 61 8.16 -28.56 10.19
N ASP A 62 9.34 -28.53 9.58
CA ASP A 62 10.55 -27.86 10.13
C ASP A 62 10.53 -26.34 9.98
N GLY A 63 9.43 -25.78 9.49
CA GLY A 63 9.25 -24.35 9.27
C GLY A 63 9.90 -23.83 7.99
N SER A 64 10.49 -24.69 7.15
CA SER A 64 10.99 -24.31 5.84
C SER A 64 9.88 -24.23 4.80
N LEU A 65 10.09 -23.37 3.79
CA LEU A 65 9.21 -23.28 2.63
C LEU A 65 10.02 -23.58 1.37
N GLU A 66 9.44 -24.39 0.49
CA GLU A 66 9.99 -24.75 -0.81
C GLU A 66 9.07 -24.24 -1.93
N VAL A 67 9.65 -23.64 -2.95
CA VAL A 67 8.96 -23.23 -4.18
C VAL A 67 9.70 -23.85 -5.35
N ALA A 68 8.98 -24.57 -6.20
CA ALA A 68 9.53 -25.19 -7.42
C ALA A 68 8.72 -24.75 -8.64
N ASP A 69 9.39 -24.38 -9.72
CA ASP A 69 8.80 -24.06 -11.02
C ASP A 69 9.37 -24.95 -12.13
N ASP A 70 8.67 -25.00 -13.25
CA ASP A 70 9.08 -25.66 -14.49
C ASP A 70 9.59 -24.66 -15.55
N GLY A 71 10.11 -23.50 -15.11
CA GLY A 71 10.66 -22.44 -15.96
C GLY A 71 12.02 -22.79 -16.61
N ARG A 72 12.74 -21.79 -17.08
CA ARG A 72 14.05 -21.97 -17.76
C ARG A 72 15.18 -22.44 -16.85
N GLY A 73 15.00 -22.31 -15.55
CA GLY A 73 16.06 -22.48 -14.55
C GLY A 73 16.97 -21.25 -14.45
N MET A 74 17.39 -20.89 -13.23
CA MET A 74 18.35 -19.80 -13.01
C MET A 74 19.65 -20.00 -13.80
N PRO A 75 20.35 -18.91 -14.19
CA PRO A 75 21.61 -19.01 -14.91
C PRO A 75 22.69 -19.67 -14.04
N VAL A 76 23.33 -20.70 -14.58
CA VAL A 76 24.39 -21.50 -13.92
C VAL A 76 25.79 -21.19 -14.45
N ASP A 77 25.88 -20.48 -15.58
CA ASP A 77 27.13 -20.04 -16.21
C ASP A 77 27.86 -18.99 -15.35
N ILE A 78 29.17 -18.90 -15.56
CA ILE A 78 30.02 -17.97 -14.82
C ILE A 78 29.89 -16.56 -15.39
N HIS A 79 29.52 -15.60 -14.51
CA HIS A 79 29.41 -14.20 -14.90
C HIS A 79 30.76 -13.62 -15.31
N PRO A 80 30.88 -12.97 -16.50
CA PRO A 80 32.18 -12.59 -17.06
C PRO A 80 33.02 -11.66 -16.18
N LYS A 81 32.37 -10.73 -15.46
CA LYS A 81 33.04 -9.75 -14.59
C LYS A 81 33.19 -10.26 -13.15
N GLU A 82 32.11 -10.80 -12.55
CA GLU A 82 32.07 -11.16 -11.13
C GLU A 82 32.74 -12.52 -10.84
N LYS A 83 33.02 -13.35 -11.87
CA LYS A 83 33.71 -14.64 -11.77
C LYS A 83 33.04 -15.68 -10.85
N VAL A 84 31.74 -15.52 -10.59
CA VAL A 84 30.87 -16.45 -9.86
C VAL A 84 29.73 -16.90 -10.76
N SER A 85 29.04 -17.96 -10.40
CA SER A 85 27.85 -18.41 -11.14
C SER A 85 26.71 -17.40 -11.06
N GLY A 86 25.88 -17.34 -12.11
CA GLY A 86 24.73 -16.43 -12.13
C GLY A 86 23.81 -16.60 -10.93
N VAL A 87 23.51 -17.84 -10.53
CA VAL A 87 22.69 -18.14 -9.33
C VAL A 87 23.36 -17.65 -8.05
N GLU A 88 24.66 -17.83 -7.89
CA GLU A 88 25.40 -17.32 -6.72
C GLU A 88 25.32 -15.80 -6.66
N LEU A 89 25.50 -15.13 -7.80
CA LEU A 89 25.40 -13.68 -7.91
C LEU A 89 24.01 -13.16 -7.48
N ILE A 90 22.95 -13.77 -8.01
CA ILE A 90 21.56 -13.40 -7.72
C ILE A 90 21.23 -13.59 -6.23
N LEU A 91 21.77 -14.63 -5.59
CA LEU A 91 21.46 -14.94 -4.20
C LEU A 91 22.36 -14.22 -3.17
N THR A 92 23.50 -13.66 -3.60
CA THR A 92 24.48 -13.05 -2.67
C THR A 92 24.71 -11.56 -2.87
N ARG A 93 24.21 -10.97 -3.96
CA ARG A 93 24.39 -9.54 -4.25
C ARG A 93 23.05 -8.83 -4.33
N LEU A 94 22.96 -7.67 -3.68
CA LEU A 94 21.86 -6.75 -3.86
C LEU A 94 21.96 -6.10 -5.25
N HIS A 95 20.82 -5.79 -5.84
CA HIS A 95 20.73 -5.18 -7.17
C HIS A 95 21.38 -6.01 -8.29
N ALA A 96 21.36 -7.33 -8.16
CA ALA A 96 21.79 -8.27 -9.18
C ALA A 96 20.58 -9.03 -9.75
N GLY A 97 20.35 -8.96 -11.06
CA GLY A 97 19.27 -9.69 -11.70
C GLY A 97 19.13 -9.39 -13.19
N GLY A 98 18.55 -10.32 -13.94
CA GLY A 98 18.28 -10.19 -15.36
C GLY A 98 17.08 -9.31 -15.72
N LYS A 99 16.38 -8.74 -14.72
CA LYS A 99 15.15 -7.94 -14.89
C LYS A 99 15.43 -6.45 -15.12
N PHE A 100 16.70 -6.03 -15.06
CA PHE A 100 17.13 -4.66 -15.40
C PHE A 100 17.27 -4.41 -16.90
N SER A 101 17.12 -5.43 -17.74
CA SER A 101 17.18 -5.30 -19.20
C SER A 101 15.83 -5.70 -19.82
N ASP A 102 15.29 -4.87 -20.70
CA ASP A 102 14.04 -5.08 -21.44
C ASP A 102 14.03 -6.35 -22.31
N HIS A 103 15.17 -7.01 -22.49
CA HIS A 103 15.29 -8.17 -23.37
C HIS A 103 14.72 -9.47 -22.81
N ASN A 104 14.59 -9.60 -21.49
CA ASN A 104 14.20 -10.87 -20.86
C ASN A 104 12.79 -10.86 -20.26
N TYR A 105 12.30 -9.71 -19.82
CA TYR A 105 11.00 -9.58 -19.16
C TYR A 105 10.35 -8.26 -19.57
N LYS A 106 9.17 -8.31 -20.19
CA LYS A 106 8.41 -7.10 -20.58
C LYS A 106 7.79 -6.43 -19.33
N PHE A 107 7.25 -7.25 -18.45
CA PHE A 107 6.72 -6.86 -17.13
C PHE A 107 7.22 -7.84 -16.09
N ALA A 108 7.61 -7.37 -14.92
CA ALA A 108 8.08 -8.22 -13.83
C ALA A 108 7.60 -7.69 -12.47
N GLY A 109 7.30 -8.59 -11.54
CA GLY A 109 6.99 -8.24 -10.16
C GLY A 109 8.21 -7.79 -9.35
N GLY A 110 9.36 -8.38 -9.62
CA GLY A 110 10.64 -8.09 -8.96
C GLY A 110 11.40 -6.96 -9.64
N LEU A 111 11.09 -5.70 -9.32
CA LEU A 111 11.68 -4.52 -9.95
C LEU A 111 13.08 -4.13 -9.41
N HIS A 112 13.44 -4.53 -8.19
CA HIS A 112 14.62 -3.99 -7.49
C HIS A 112 15.85 -4.91 -7.50
N GLY A 113 15.71 -6.16 -7.95
CA GLY A 113 16.82 -7.13 -7.98
C GLY A 113 17.39 -7.49 -6.60
N VAL A 114 16.56 -7.39 -5.55
CA VAL A 114 16.98 -7.65 -4.17
C VAL A 114 16.23 -8.80 -3.50
N GLY A 115 15.06 -9.21 -4.01
CA GLY A 115 14.14 -10.10 -3.33
C GLY A 115 14.79 -11.40 -2.83
N VAL A 116 15.31 -12.23 -3.73
CA VAL A 116 15.88 -13.53 -3.31
C VAL A 116 17.21 -13.41 -2.54
N SER A 117 17.96 -12.33 -2.73
CA SER A 117 19.15 -12.07 -1.91
C SER A 117 18.73 -11.68 -0.47
N VAL A 118 17.60 -10.99 -0.29
CA VAL A 118 16.99 -10.72 1.01
C VAL A 118 16.50 -12.03 1.65
N VAL A 119 15.87 -12.93 0.89
CA VAL A 119 15.48 -14.27 1.39
C VAL A 119 16.70 -15.01 1.92
N ASN A 120 17.80 -15.05 1.15
CA ASN A 120 19.04 -15.68 1.58
C ASN A 120 19.63 -15.01 2.84
N ALA A 121 19.68 -13.70 2.89
CA ALA A 121 20.20 -12.94 4.02
C ALA A 121 19.46 -13.21 5.34
N LEU A 122 18.14 -13.40 5.28
CA LEU A 122 17.26 -13.56 6.45
C LEU A 122 16.88 -15.03 6.72
N SER A 123 17.58 -15.96 6.07
CA SER A 123 17.42 -17.40 6.29
C SER A 123 18.63 -18.00 7.00
N LYS A 124 18.38 -18.98 7.89
CA LYS A 124 19.46 -19.83 8.47
C LYS A 124 20.13 -20.68 7.43
N ASN A 125 19.32 -21.30 6.56
CA ASN A 125 19.77 -22.09 5.44
C ASN A 125 18.92 -21.74 4.23
N LEU A 126 19.53 -21.82 3.04
CA LEU A 126 18.85 -21.77 1.76
C LEU A 126 19.52 -22.79 0.83
N GLU A 127 18.70 -23.56 0.13
CA GLU A 127 19.14 -24.53 -0.87
C GLU A 127 18.43 -24.24 -2.19
N CYS A 128 19.19 -24.28 -3.27
CA CYS A 128 18.66 -24.03 -4.61
C CYS A 128 19.08 -25.18 -5.54
N TRP A 129 18.10 -25.79 -6.19
CA TRP A 129 18.31 -26.78 -7.26
C TRP A 129 17.87 -26.18 -8.58
N ILE A 130 18.66 -26.39 -9.61
CA ILE A 130 18.43 -25.79 -10.93
C ILE A 130 18.56 -26.87 -11.99
N LYS A 131 17.50 -27.11 -12.74
CA LYS A 131 17.48 -27.97 -13.92
C LYS A 131 17.66 -27.13 -15.16
N ARG A 132 18.81 -27.27 -15.81
CA ARG A 132 19.16 -26.49 -17.00
C ARG A 132 20.19 -27.20 -17.88
N GLY A 133 19.97 -27.17 -19.19
CA GLY A 133 20.94 -27.73 -20.15
C GLY A 133 21.14 -29.26 -20.04
N GLY A 134 20.15 -29.99 -19.51
CA GLY A 134 20.21 -31.43 -19.33
C GLY A 134 20.86 -31.90 -18.03
N LYS A 135 21.13 -30.97 -17.11
CA LYS A 135 21.74 -31.25 -15.79
C LYS A 135 20.94 -30.64 -14.67
N GLU A 136 21.00 -31.27 -13.50
CA GLU A 136 20.52 -30.70 -12.25
C GLU A 136 21.72 -30.22 -11.42
N TYR A 137 21.66 -28.98 -10.99
CA TYR A 137 22.68 -28.31 -10.18
C TYR A 137 22.14 -28.05 -8.78
N ASN A 138 23.02 -28.06 -7.79
CA ASN A 138 22.71 -27.64 -6.43
C ASN A 138 23.72 -26.62 -5.92
N ILE A 139 23.24 -25.64 -5.17
CA ILE A 139 24.02 -24.68 -4.39
C ILE A 139 23.33 -24.47 -3.06
N SER A 140 24.09 -24.33 -1.96
CA SER A 140 23.53 -24.10 -0.65
C SER A 140 24.21 -22.95 0.08
N PHE A 141 23.42 -22.32 0.96
CA PHE A 141 23.84 -21.15 1.73
C PHE A 141 23.51 -21.36 3.21
N LYS A 142 24.32 -20.74 4.07
CA LYS A 142 24.08 -20.65 5.50
C LYS A 142 24.32 -19.20 5.95
N ASP A 143 23.35 -18.64 6.65
CA ASP A 143 23.41 -17.24 7.16
C ASP A 143 23.77 -16.23 6.05
N GLY A 144 23.22 -16.42 4.84
CA GLY A 144 23.46 -15.58 3.68
C GLY A 144 24.79 -15.82 2.95
N LYS A 145 25.64 -16.75 3.42
CA LYS A 145 26.94 -17.07 2.84
C LYS A 145 26.93 -18.41 2.14
N VAL A 146 27.70 -18.54 1.07
CA VAL A 146 27.85 -19.82 0.34
C VAL A 146 28.39 -20.89 1.29
N ARG A 147 27.65 -21.99 1.42
CA ARG A 147 28.04 -23.19 2.19
C ARG A 147 28.66 -24.24 1.26
N SER A 148 27.96 -24.58 0.18
CA SER A 148 28.47 -25.42 -0.89
C SER A 148 28.42 -24.66 -2.21
N LYS A 149 29.47 -24.75 -3.03
CA LYS A 149 29.50 -24.16 -4.37
C LYS A 149 28.52 -24.86 -5.29
N LEU A 150 28.23 -24.24 -6.43
CA LEU A 150 27.37 -24.83 -7.45
C LEU A 150 28.03 -26.11 -8.01
N GLU A 151 27.34 -27.22 -7.88
CA GLU A 151 27.79 -28.55 -8.33
C GLU A 151 26.70 -29.22 -9.14
N VAL A 152 27.08 -30.06 -10.10
CA VAL A 152 26.14 -30.95 -10.82
C VAL A 152 25.83 -32.12 -9.90
N VAL A 153 24.55 -32.36 -9.62
CA VAL A 153 24.11 -33.43 -8.73
C VAL A 153 23.39 -34.56 -9.45
N ASP A 154 22.85 -34.29 -10.65
CA ASP A 154 22.19 -35.31 -11.47
C ASP A 154 22.14 -34.91 -12.95
N ASP A 155 21.93 -35.88 -13.82
CA ASP A 155 21.64 -35.69 -15.23
C ASP A 155 20.12 -35.82 -15.45
N VAL A 156 19.53 -34.85 -16.12
CA VAL A 156 18.07 -34.79 -16.38
C VAL A 156 17.79 -34.67 -17.89
N GLY A 157 16.60 -34.94 -18.32
CA GLY A 157 16.19 -34.69 -19.70
C GLY A 157 16.37 -33.21 -20.10
N LYS A 158 16.84 -32.92 -21.30
CA LYS A 158 17.11 -31.54 -21.77
C LYS A 158 15.87 -30.62 -21.72
N SER A 159 14.68 -31.20 -21.84
CA SER A 159 13.41 -30.47 -21.72
C SER A 159 12.91 -30.34 -20.26
N ASN A 160 13.55 -31.03 -19.31
CA ASN A 160 13.23 -30.91 -17.89
C ASN A 160 14.05 -29.76 -17.32
N THR A 161 13.43 -28.58 -17.28
CA THR A 161 14.03 -27.34 -16.77
C THR A 161 13.23 -26.82 -15.58
N GLY A 162 13.81 -25.93 -14.79
CA GLY A 162 13.14 -25.28 -13.67
C GLY A 162 14.08 -24.90 -12.55
N THR A 163 13.51 -24.17 -11.58
CA THR A 163 14.22 -23.79 -10.36
C THR A 163 13.44 -24.30 -9.16
N LYS A 164 14.14 -24.76 -8.14
CA LYS A 164 13.57 -25.11 -6.85
C LYS A 164 14.40 -24.45 -5.76
N VAL A 165 13.75 -23.63 -4.93
CA VAL A 165 14.34 -22.93 -3.80
C VAL A 165 13.67 -23.37 -2.53
N ARG A 166 14.44 -23.88 -1.56
CA ARG A 166 13.99 -24.16 -0.20
C ARG A 166 14.77 -23.31 0.78
N PHE A 167 14.06 -22.65 1.68
CA PHE A 167 14.68 -21.76 2.66
C PHE A 167 14.07 -21.94 4.06
N TRP A 168 14.89 -21.72 5.07
CA TRP A 168 14.55 -21.79 6.49
C TRP A 168 14.65 -20.37 7.06
N PRO A 169 13.55 -19.62 7.23
CA PRO A 169 13.58 -18.31 7.84
C PRO A 169 14.32 -18.32 9.18
N ASP A 170 15.17 -17.34 9.43
CA ASP A 170 15.84 -17.22 10.71
C ASP A 170 14.93 -16.51 11.72
N PRO A 171 14.51 -17.19 12.80
CA PRO A 171 13.56 -16.64 13.78
C PRO A 171 13.98 -15.32 14.40
N GLN A 172 15.28 -15.02 14.45
CA GLN A 172 15.78 -13.78 15.07
C GLN A 172 15.30 -12.50 14.35
N PHE A 173 14.88 -12.60 13.10
CA PHE A 173 14.49 -11.44 12.28
C PHE A 173 12.98 -11.20 12.25
N PHE A 174 12.17 -12.09 12.82
CA PHE A 174 10.72 -12.04 12.72
C PHE A 174 10.06 -12.06 14.09
N GLU A 175 9.04 -11.21 14.28
CA GLU A 175 8.24 -11.20 15.51
C GLU A 175 7.53 -12.55 15.72
N SER A 176 7.01 -13.13 14.66
CA SER A 176 6.48 -14.50 14.61
C SER A 176 7.22 -15.30 13.53
N PRO A 177 7.96 -16.35 13.90
CA PRO A 177 8.78 -17.13 12.95
C PRO A 177 7.98 -18.07 12.05
N THR A 178 6.66 -18.15 12.22
CA THR A 178 5.78 -19.06 11.48
C THR A 178 5.08 -18.36 10.33
N PHE A 179 4.95 -19.05 9.19
CA PHE A 179 4.16 -18.56 8.07
C PHE A 179 2.66 -18.48 8.41
N SER A 180 2.01 -17.42 7.96
CA SER A 180 0.56 -17.34 7.92
C SER A 180 0.04 -18.09 6.69
N VAL A 181 -0.51 -19.29 6.91
CA VAL A 181 -1.08 -20.13 5.84
C VAL A 181 -2.22 -19.44 5.09
N PRO A 182 -3.16 -18.74 5.75
CA PRO A 182 -4.21 -18.02 5.03
C PRO A 182 -3.66 -16.94 4.08
N LYS A 183 -2.66 -16.17 4.53
CA LYS A 183 -1.99 -15.16 3.66
C LYS A 183 -1.28 -15.82 2.48
N LEU A 184 -0.63 -16.97 2.70
CA LEU A 184 0.05 -17.70 1.65
C LEU A 184 -0.94 -18.23 0.60
N LYS A 185 -2.06 -18.85 1.04
CA LYS A 185 -3.15 -19.32 0.15
C LYS A 185 -3.72 -18.19 -0.68
N HIS A 186 -4.01 -17.04 -0.06
CA HIS A 186 -4.54 -15.87 -0.76
C HIS A 186 -3.60 -15.40 -1.87
N VAL A 187 -2.30 -15.27 -1.60
CA VAL A 187 -1.31 -14.85 -2.60
C VAL A 187 -1.18 -15.86 -3.74
N LEU A 188 -1.09 -17.15 -3.43
CA LEU A 188 -0.96 -18.19 -4.45
C LEU A 188 -2.20 -18.25 -5.36
N ARG A 189 -3.39 -18.14 -4.79
CA ARG A 189 -4.65 -18.05 -5.54
C ARG A 189 -4.65 -16.82 -6.46
N ALA A 190 -4.29 -15.65 -5.95
CA ALA A 190 -4.21 -14.44 -6.74
C ALA A 190 -3.23 -14.58 -7.92
N LYS A 191 -2.04 -15.17 -7.71
CA LYS A 191 -1.08 -15.43 -8.80
C LYS A 191 -1.64 -16.35 -9.87
N ALA A 192 -2.37 -17.41 -9.49
CA ALA A 192 -3.00 -18.32 -10.44
C ALA A 192 -4.08 -17.61 -11.29
N VAL A 193 -4.87 -16.74 -10.67
CA VAL A 193 -5.90 -15.92 -11.34
C VAL A 193 -5.28 -14.96 -12.34
N LEU A 194 -4.20 -14.28 -11.93
CA LEU A 194 -3.53 -13.24 -12.72
C LEU A 194 -2.65 -13.80 -13.86
N CYS A 195 -2.40 -15.11 -13.83
CA CYS A 195 -1.66 -15.83 -14.87
C CYS A 195 -2.52 -17.00 -15.41
N PRO A 196 -3.51 -16.73 -16.28
CA PRO A 196 -4.37 -17.77 -16.83
C PRO A 196 -3.56 -18.91 -17.48
N GLY A 197 -3.89 -20.16 -17.11
CA GLY A 197 -3.17 -21.34 -17.57
C GLY A 197 -1.97 -21.74 -16.72
N LEU A 198 -1.62 -20.96 -15.68
CA LEU A 198 -0.64 -21.34 -14.67
C LEU A 198 -1.29 -22.20 -13.58
N ARG A 199 -0.73 -23.37 -13.33
CA ARG A 199 -1.13 -24.26 -12.23
C ARG A 199 -0.28 -23.99 -11.01
N ILE A 200 -0.89 -23.67 -9.88
CA ILE A 200 -0.20 -23.48 -8.60
C ILE A 200 -0.73 -24.49 -7.58
N THR A 201 0.17 -25.15 -6.87
CA THR A 201 -0.21 -26.07 -5.78
C THR A 201 0.41 -25.60 -4.46
N LEU A 202 -0.30 -25.85 -3.35
CA LEU A 202 0.25 -25.73 -2.00
C LEU A 202 0.04 -27.03 -1.25
N ARG A 203 1.10 -27.56 -0.67
CA ARG A 203 1.07 -28.72 0.22
C ARG A 203 1.63 -28.34 1.58
N ILE A 204 0.93 -28.72 2.64
CA ILE A 204 1.41 -28.58 4.01
C ILE A 204 1.88 -29.94 4.50
N ASP A 205 3.18 -30.07 4.72
CA ASP A 205 3.80 -31.33 5.11
C ASP A 205 3.23 -31.85 6.44
N GLY A 206 2.91 -33.14 6.46
CA GLY A 206 2.33 -33.84 7.61
C GLY A 206 0.83 -33.62 7.80
N THR A 207 0.17 -32.96 6.87
CA THR A 207 -1.29 -32.89 6.78
C THR A 207 -1.76 -33.51 5.47
N ALA A 208 -3.07 -33.85 5.39
CA ALA A 208 -3.69 -34.23 4.11
C ALA A 208 -4.05 -32.98 3.25
N GLU A 209 -3.73 -31.80 3.72
CA GLU A 209 -4.13 -30.53 3.11
C GLU A 209 -3.30 -30.26 1.86
N LYS A 210 -3.99 -30.21 0.73
CA LYS A 210 -3.44 -29.84 -0.57
C LYS A 210 -4.43 -28.92 -1.27
N ASP A 211 -3.98 -27.73 -1.59
CA ASP A 211 -4.72 -26.78 -2.42
C ASP A 211 -4.13 -26.79 -3.84
N GLU A 212 -5.00 -26.59 -4.81
CA GLU A 212 -4.62 -26.41 -6.22
C GLU A 212 -5.46 -25.32 -6.84
N TRP A 213 -4.83 -24.38 -7.53
CA TRP A 213 -5.47 -23.29 -8.26
C TRP A 213 -5.05 -23.33 -9.72
N PHE A 214 -6.03 -23.29 -10.59
CA PHE A 214 -5.85 -23.28 -12.04
C PHE A 214 -7.03 -22.58 -12.68
N TYR A 215 -6.80 -21.41 -13.26
CA TYR A 215 -7.82 -20.60 -13.89
C TYR A 215 -7.52 -20.47 -15.38
N THR A 216 -8.53 -20.73 -16.22
CA THR A 216 -8.45 -20.53 -17.68
C THR A 216 -9.23 -19.31 -18.14
N GLY A 217 -10.31 -18.96 -17.43
CA GLY A 217 -11.15 -17.80 -17.67
C GLY A 217 -10.65 -16.51 -17.02
N GLY A 218 -9.48 -16.55 -16.35
CA GLY A 218 -8.83 -15.37 -15.78
C GLY A 218 -9.68 -14.63 -14.75
N LEU A 219 -9.66 -13.29 -14.82
CA LEU A 219 -10.32 -12.42 -13.82
C LEU A 219 -11.84 -12.59 -13.78
N SER A 220 -12.47 -12.94 -14.92
CA SER A 220 -13.93 -13.10 -14.97
C SER A 220 -14.41 -14.34 -14.22
N GLU A 221 -13.70 -15.45 -14.37
CA GLU A 221 -13.97 -16.70 -13.66
C GLU A 221 -13.79 -16.48 -12.16
N TYR A 222 -12.68 -15.88 -11.76
CA TYR A 222 -12.38 -15.57 -10.39
C TYR A 222 -13.41 -14.64 -9.74
N LEU A 223 -13.77 -13.53 -10.40
CA LEU A 223 -14.72 -12.58 -9.82
C LEU A 223 -16.10 -13.24 -9.61
N ARG A 224 -16.56 -14.09 -10.54
CA ARG A 224 -17.81 -14.86 -10.37
C ARG A 224 -17.73 -15.81 -9.16
N GLU A 225 -16.62 -16.52 -9.01
CA GLU A 225 -16.39 -17.42 -7.88
C GLU A 225 -16.34 -16.65 -6.55
N ALA A 226 -15.64 -15.51 -6.52
CA ALA A 226 -15.47 -14.70 -5.31
C ALA A 226 -16.77 -14.01 -4.87
N LEU A 227 -17.63 -13.59 -5.81
CA LEU A 227 -18.94 -13.01 -5.52
C LEU A 227 -19.92 -14.04 -4.93
N GLY A 228 -19.72 -15.33 -5.25
CA GLY A 228 -20.59 -16.41 -4.78
C GLY A 228 -22.00 -16.33 -5.38
N GLN A 229 -23.02 -16.57 -4.53
CA GLN A 229 -24.43 -16.40 -4.91
C GLN A 229 -24.85 -14.95 -4.60
N GLY A 230 -25.62 -14.34 -5.50
CA GLY A 230 -26.11 -12.97 -5.34
C GLY A 230 -26.63 -12.39 -6.62
N GLU A 231 -27.09 -11.14 -6.54
CA GLU A 231 -27.57 -10.39 -7.71
C GLU A 231 -26.59 -9.31 -8.09
N TRP A 232 -26.19 -9.27 -9.35
CA TRP A 232 -25.31 -8.25 -9.91
C TRP A 232 -25.69 -7.85 -11.34
N LEU A 233 -25.22 -6.67 -11.72
CA LEU A 233 -25.34 -6.11 -13.07
C LEU A 233 -23.95 -5.84 -13.65
N PRO A 234 -23.72 -6.10 -14.93
CA PRO A 234 -24.55 -6.90 -15.82
C PRO A 234 -24.45 -8.41 -15.50
N ALA A 235 -25.37 -9.22 -16.01
CA ALA A 235 -25.30 -10.68 -15.82
C ALA A 235 -24.00 -11.26 -16.42
N ASP A 236 -23.59 -10.75 -17.58
CA ASP A 236 -22.24 -10.97 -18.13
C ASP A 236 -21.33 -9.82 -17.73
N LEU A 237 -20.28 -10.16 -16.99
CA LEU A 237 -19.35 -9.19 -16.44
C LEU A 237 -18.79 -8.26 -17.53
N PHE A 238 -18.62 -6.98 -17.20
CA PHE A 238 -17.80 -6.11 -18.03
C PHE A 238 -16.34 -6.50 -17.85
N VAL A 239 -15.75 -7.12 -18.86
CA VAL A 239 -14.37 -7.56 -18.88
C VAL A 239 -13.62 -6.88 -20.01
N GLY A 240 -12.35 -6.63 -19.79
CA GLY A 240 -11.47 -6.09 -20.82
C GLY A 240 -10.03 -6.43 -20.56
N SER A 241 -9.25 -6.41 -21.63
CA SER A 241 -7.79 -6.61 -21.62
C SER A 241 -7.19 -5.72 -22.69
N ILE A 242 -6.26 -4.88 -22.31
CA ILE A 242 -5.51 -3.99 -23.21
C ILE A 242 -4.03 -4.10 -22.90
N GLU A 243 -3.25 -4.30 -23.92
CA GLU A 243 -1.80 -4.31 -23.85
C GLU A 243 -1.23 -3.17 -24.72
N GLY A 244 -0.54 -2.23 -24.06
CA GLY A 244 0.24 -1.16 -24.68
C GLY A 244 1.74 -1.47 -24.70
N GLU A 245 2.55 -0.50 -25.08
CA GLU A 245 4.01 -0.64 -25.10
C GLU A 245 4.63 -0.59 -23.70
N GLN A 246 4.10 0.28 -22.83
CA GLN A 246 4.63 0.56 -21.50
C GLN A 246 3.73 0.01 -20.38
N GLU A 247 2.42 -0.03 -20.62
CA GLU A 247 1.42 -0.47 -19.66
C GLU A 247 0.46 -1.49 -20.30
N ALA A 248 -0.12 -2.34 -19.45
CA ALA A 248 -1.25 -3.19 -19.80
C ALA A 248 -2.25 -3.21 -18.64
N ALA A 249 -3.51 -3.44 -18.93
CA ALA A 249 -4.55 -3.59 -17.92
C ALA A 249 -5.56 -4.67 -18.33
N ASP A 250 -5.87 -5.52 -17.34
CA ASP A 250 -6.93 -6.53 -17.42
C ASP A 250 -7.93 -6.22 -16.30
N TRP A 251 -9.23 -6.29 -16.57
CA TRP A 251 -10.25 -6.02 -15.56
C TRP A 251 -11.48 -6.91 -15.73
N ALA A 252 -12.16 -7.13 -14.61
CA ALA A 252 -13.51 -7.66 -14.55
C ALA A 252 -14.30 -6.81 -13.55
N VAL A 253 -15.49 -6.35 -13.95
CA VAL A 253 -16.31 -5.39 -13.19
C VAL A 253 -17.77 -5.78 -13.23
N VAL A 254 -18.45 -5.64 -12.08
CA VAL A 254 -19.91 -5.72 -11.94
C VAL A 254 -20.40 -4.71 -10.91
N TRP A 255 -21.69 -4.41 -10.94
CA TRP A 255 -22.40 -3.67 -9.89
C TRP A 255 -23.21 -4.65 -9.06
N ARG A 256 -22.92 -4.77 -7.78
CA ARG A 256 -23.68 -5.61 -6.88
C ARG A 256 -24.92 -4.87 -6.41
N ILE A 257 -26.10 -5.47 -6.57
CA ILE A 257 -27.40 -4.84 -6.28
C ILE A 257 -28.07 -5.39 -5.02
N ASP A 258 -27.51 -6.43 -4.42
CA ASP A 258 -27.90 -6.98 -3.12
C ASP A 258 -26.94 -6.50 -1.99
N GLU A 259 -27.27 -6.80 -0.74
CA GLU A 259 -26.43 -6.47 0.44
C GLU A 259 -25.24 -7.43 0.64
N GLY A 260 -24.85 -8.19 -0.39
CA GLY A 260 -23.77 -9.16 -0.28
C GLY A 260 -22.37 -8.52 -0.23
N GLN A 261 -21.37 -9.33 0.11
CA GLN A 261 -19.99 -8.90 0.18
C GLN A 261 -19.47 -8.44 -1.19
N LYS A 262 -18.84 -7.27 -1.25
CA LYS A 262 -18.16 -6.76 -2.42
C LYS A 262 -16.78 -7.39 -2.58
N VAL A 263 -16.34 -7.46 -3.82
CA VAL A 263 -14.98 -7.87 -4.17
C VAL A 263 -14.27 -6.64 -4.73
N GLU A 264 -13.24 -6.19 -4.03
CA GLU A 264 -12.46 -5.00 -4.40
C GLU A 264 -10.99 -5.36 -4.39
N GLU A 265 -10.51 -5.92 -5.50
CA GLU A 265 -9.13 -6.39 -5.59
C GLU A 265 -8.39 -5.69 -6.73
N SER A 266 -7.18 -5.24 -6.44
CA SER A 266 -6.30 -4.65 -7.44
C SER A 266 -4.87 -5.13 -7.31
N TYR A 267 -4.21 -5.21 -8.47
CA TYR A 267 -2.86 -5.75 -8.60
C TYR A 267 -2.04 -4.89 -9.56
N VAL A 268 -0.76 -4.74 -9.25
CA VAL A 268 0.22 -4.09 -10.13
C VAL A 268 1.43 -5.00 -10.28
N ASN A 269 1.76 -5.37 -11.52
CA ASN A 269 2.79 -6.37 -11.81
C ASN A 269 2.62 -7.62 -10.94
N LEU A 270 1.36 -8.09 -10.82
CA LEU A 270 0.91 -9.22 -10.01
C LEU A 270 1.07 -9.06 -8.49
N ILE A 271 1.48 -7.90 -8.00
CA ILE A 271 1.58 -7.58 -6.58
C ILE A 271 0.23 -7.06 -6.11
N PRO A 272 -0.38 -7.62 -5.05
CA PRO A 272 -1.64 -7.11 -4.53
C PRO A 272 -1.47 -5.70 -3.95
N THR A 273 -2.31 -4.78 -4.42
CA THR A 273 -2.35 -3.41 -3.92
C THR A 273 -3.57 -3.23 -3.03
N VAL A 274 -3.48 -3.73 -1.81
CA VAL A 274 -4.61 -3.78 -0.85
C VAL A 274 -5.14 -2.40 -0.46
N GLN A 275 -4.35 -1.35 -0.66
CA GLN A 275 -4.76 0.04 -0.48
C GLN A 275 -5.09 0.75 -1.80
N GLY A 276 -5.21 -0.02 -2.89
CA GLY A 276 -5.51 0.52 -4.21
C GLY A 276 -4.40 1.41 -4.76
N GLY A 277 -4.78 2.57 -5.27
CA GLY A 277 -3.86 3.55 -5.81
C GLY A 277 -4.37 4.23 -7.08
N THR A 278 -3.46 4.81 -7.85
CA THR A 278 -3.78 5.60 -9.05
C THR A 278 -4.50 4.79 -10.14
N HIS A 279 -4.18 3.50 -10.31
CA HIS A 279 -4.85 2.61 -11.27
C HIS A 279 -6.33 2.36 -10.91
N VAL A 280 -6.64 2.19 -9.62
CA VAL A 280 -8.03 2.04 -9.14
C VAL A 280 -8.81 3.35 -9.34
N ASN A 281 -8.18 4.50 -9.07
CA ASN A 281 -8.77 5.79 -9.39
C ASN A 281 -9.03 5.94 -10.88
N GLY A 282 -8.12 5.46 -11.73
CA GLY A 282 -8.32 5.41 -13.18
C GLY A 282 -9.55 4.60 -13.56
N LEU A 283 -9.72 3.39 -13.00
CA LEU A 283 -10.91 2.56 -13.21
C LEU A 283 -12.19 3.31 -12.81
N ARG A 284 -12.21 3.92 -11.62
CA ARG A 284 -13.34 4.70 -11.11
C ARG A 284 -13.70 5.87 -12.02
N ILE A 285 -12.71 6.63 -12.48
CA ILE A 285 -12.92 7.77 -13.40
C ILE A 285 -13.45 7.26 -14.74
N GLY A 286 -12.80 6.26 -15.34
CA GLY A 286 -13.20 5.71 -16.64
C GLY A 286 -14.63 5.20 -16.66
N LEU A 287 -15.03 4.41 -15.65
CA LEU A 287 -16.42 3.94 -15.51
C LEU A 287 -17.40 5.10 -15.33
N THR A 288 -17.06 6.08 -14.50
CA THR A 288 -17.92 7.23 -14.23
C THR A 288 -18.15 8.07 -15.46
N ASP A 289 -17.10 8.36 -16.21
CA ASP A 289 -17.19 9.21 -17.40
C ASP A 289 -17.94 8.51 -18.53
N ALA A 290 -17.73 7.19 -18.72
CA ALA A 290 -18.48 6.42 -19.70
C ALA A 290 -19.99 6.39 -19.38
N ILE A 291 -20.37 6.19 -18.11
CA ILE A 291 -21.79 6.21 -17.71
C ILE A 291 -22.38 7.61 -17.87
N ARG A 292 -21.65 8.68 -17.54
CA ARG A 292 -22.11 10.06 -17.75
C ARG A 292 -22.41 10.33 -19.23
N GLU A 293 -21.47 10.02 -20.11
CA GLU A 293 -21.64 10.19 -21.56
C GLU A 293 -22.82 9.37 -22.10
N PHE A 294 -22.95 8.12 -21.64
CA PHE A 294 -24.08 7.25 -22.03
C PHE A 294 -25.42 7.84 -21.58
N CYS A 295 -25.50 8.33 -20.33
CA CYS A 295 -26.70 8.97 -19.80
C CYS A 295 -27.05 10.27 -20.55
N GLU A 296 -26.05 11.10 -20.87
CA GLU A 296 -26.24 12.34 -21.62
C GLU A 296 -26.73 12.05 -23.05
N PHE A 297 -26.09 11.14 -23.75
CA PHE A 297 -26.45 10.77 -25.11
C PHE A 297 -27.88 10.22 -25.20
N ARG A 298 -28.33 9.44 -24.23
CA ARG A 298 -29.68 8.85 -24.19
C ARG A 298 -30.73 9.70 -23.46
N ASN A 299 -30.33 10.87 -22.94
CA ASN A 299 -31.22 11.75 -22.15
C ASN A 299 -31.86 11.04 -20.92
N LEU A 300 -31.08 10.20 -20.22
CA LEU A 300 -31.56 9.45 -19.06
C LEU A 300 -31.55 10.28 -17.77
N LEU A 301 -30.78 11.35 -17.72
CA LEU A 301 -30.61 12.16 -16.50
C LEU A 301 -31.83 13.04 -16.24
N PRO A 302 -32.47 12.99 -15.06
CA PRO A 302 -33.45 13.98 -14.63
C PRO A 302 -32.88 15.41 -14.67
N LYS A 303 -33.72 16.41 -14.95
CA LYS A 303 -33.31 17.82 -15.00
C LYS A 303 -32.56 18.23 -13.74
N GLY A 304 -31.32 18.73 -13.91
CA GLY A 304 -30.48 19.24 -12.84
C GLY A 304 -29.75 18.17 -12.00
N LEU A 305 -29.91 16.87 -12.32
CA LEU A 305 -29.17 15.79 -11.68
C LEU A 305 -27.79 15.67 -12.35
N LYS A 306 -26.74 15.63 -11.53
CA LYS A 306 -25.39 15.29 -11.97
C LYS A 306 -24.92 14.06 -11.19
N LEU A 307 -24.40 13.09 -11.92
CA LEU A 307 -23.78 11.90 -11.31
C LEU A 307 -22.42 12.28 -10.73
N ALA A 308 -22.22 11.98 -9.47
CA ALA A 308 -20.91 12.02 -8.83
C ALA A 308 -20.20 10.65 -9.00
N PRO A 309 -18.87 10.58 -8.87
CA PRO A 309 -18.15 9.31 -9.00
C PRO A 309 -18.65 8.23 -8.02
N GLU A 310 -19.08 8.63 -6.83
CA GLU A 310 -19.62 7.74 -5.79
C GLU A 310 -20.90 7.05 -6.24
N ASP A 311 -21.79 7.78 -6.93
CA ASP A 311 -23.06 7.25 -7.42
C ASP A 311 -22.89 6.06 -8.36
N VAL A 312 -21.75 5.99 -9.04
CA VAL A 312 -21.37 4.91 -9.95
C VAL A 312 -20.56 3.84 -9.23
N TRP A 313 -19.68 4.25 -8.31
CA TRP A 313 -18.65 3.40 -7.73
C TRP A 313 -19.11 2.57 -6.53
N ASP A 314 -20.06 3.07 -5.74
CA ASP A 314 -20.38 2.46 -4.44
C ASP A 314 -20.83 1.00 -4.51
N ASP A 315 -21.43 0.57 -5.62
CA ASP A 315 -21.88 -0.83 -5.80
C ASP A 315 -20.93 -1.67 -6.67
N VAL A 316 -19.78 -1.10 -7.06
CA VAL A 316 -18.82 -1.79 -7.93
C VAL A 316 -18.09 -2.87 -7.16
N SER A 317 -18.11 -4.08 -7.71
CA SER A 317 -17.16 -5.15 -7.40
C SER A 317 -16.23 -5.33 -8.59
N TYR A 318 -14.94 -5.43 -8.34
CA TYR A 318 -13.95 -5.48 -9.40
C TYR A 318 -12.71 -6.28 -9.03
N VAL A 319 -12.07 -6.80 -10.06
CA VAL A 319 -10.68 -7.25 -10.03
C VAL A 319 -9.95 -6.50 -11.14
N LEU A 320 -8.91 -5.77 -10.78
CA LEU A 320 -8.09 -4.98 -11.71
C LEU A 320 -6.63 -5.43 -11.63
N SER A 321 -6.06 -5.84 -12.75
CA SER A 321 -4.64 -6.15 -12.89
C SER A 321 -3.99 -5.16 -13.86
N THR A 322 -3.04 -4.39 -13.36
CA THR A 322 -2.26 -3.44 -14.18
C THR A 322 -0.82 -3.90 -14.26
N LYS A 323 -0.22 -3.85 -15.44
CA LYS A 323 1.20 -4.14 -15.66
C LYS A 323 1.87 -2.87 -16.16
N MET A 324 3.01 -2.52 -15.57
CA MET A 324 3.77 -1.31 -15.90
C MET A 324 5.26 -1.61 -15.85
N LYS A 325 6.03 -1.01 -16.76
CA LYS A 325 7.50 -1.13 -16.73
C LYS A 325 8.11 -0.44 -15.51
N GLU A 326 7.61 0.75 -15.18
CA GLU A 326 8.12 1.59 -14.09
C GLU A 326 7.03 1.88 -13.05
N ALA A 327 6.65 0.84 -12.28
CA ALA A 327 5.66 1.00 -11.22
C ALA A 327 6.29 1.68 -9.99
N GLN A 328 5.70 2.79 -9.53
CA GLN A 328 6.08 3.47 -8.30
C GLN A 328 5.04 3.21 -7.22
N PHE A 329 5.48 2.79 -6.04
CA PHE A 329 4.61 2.49 -4.91
C PHE A 329 4.84 3.45 -3.75
N ALA A 330 3.81 3.63 -2.92
CA ALA A 330 3.85 4.48 -1.74
C ALA A 330 4.50 3.78 -0.53
N GLY A 331 5.52 2.94 -0.73
CA GLY A 331 6.24 2.25 0.33
C GLY A 331 6.81 0.90 -0.12
N GLN A 332 7.69 0.31 0.71
CA GLN A 332 8.38 -0.94 0.40
C GLN A 332 7.44 -2.15 0.33
N THR A 333 6.33 -2.14 1.07
CA THR A 333 5.32 -3.20 1.06
C THR A 333 4.48 -3.22 -0.21
N LYS A 334 4.62 -2.20 -1.07
CA LYS A 334 3.97 -2.07 -2.39
C LYS A 334 2.43 -2.13 -2.36
N GLU A 335 1.81 -1.80 -1.22
CA GLU A 335 0.37 -1.92 -1.03
C GLU A 335 -0.46 -0.90 -1.81
N ARG A 336 0.15 0.20 -2.25
CA ARG A 336 -0.51 1.27 -2.99
C ARG A 336 0.33 1.78 -4.14
N LEU A 337 -0.26 1.84 -5.34
CA LEU A 337 0.37 2.45 -6.52
C LEU A 337 0.29 3.97 -6.46
N SER A 338 1.40 4.64 -6.79
CA SER A 338 1.50 6.11 -6.85
C SER A 338 1.83 6.68 -8.24
N SER A 339 2.12 5.82 -9.23
CA SER A 339 2.40 6.26 -10.62
C SER A 339 1.20 6.98 -11.22
N ARG A 340 1.38 8.25 -11.63
CA ARG A 340 0.28 9.07 -12.19
C ARG A 340 -0.17 8.57 -13.56
N GLU A 341 0.74 8.04 -14.35
CA GLU A 341 0.52 7.51 -15.69
C GLU A 341 -0.52 6.39 -15.66
N ALA A 342 -0.50 5.54 -14.64
CA ALA A 342 -1.48 4.47 -14.46
C ALA A 342 -2.92 4.97 -14.40
N ALA A 343 -3.18 6.11 -13.73
CA ALA A 343 -4.52 6.68 -13.66
C ALA A 343 -5.01 7.12 -15.05
N ALA A 344 -4.16 7.82 -15.80
CA ALA A 344 -4.50 8.29 -17.14
C ALA A 344 -4.71 7.12 -18.11
N PHE A 345 -3.80 6.15 -18.09
CA PHE A 345 -3.91 4.95 -18.93
C PHE A 345 -5.20 4.18 -18.65
N VAL A 346 -5.41 3.77 -17.40
CA VAL A 346 -6.58 2.95 -17.02
C VAL A 346 -7.88 3.72 -17.27
N SER A 347 -7.95 5.03 -16.93
CA SER A 347 -9.17 5.81 -17.15
C SER A 347 -9.50 5.92 -18.63
N GLY A 348 -8.51 6.15 -19.48
CA GLY A 348 -8.72 6.24 -20.93
C GLY A 348 -9.22 4.92 -21.51
N VAL A 349 -8.50 3.82 -21.29
CA VAL A 349 -8.86 2.52 -21.89
C VAL A 349 -10.19 1.98 -21.34
N VAL A 350 -10.46 2.16 -20.05
CA VAL A 350 -11.74 1.73 -19.45
C VAL A 350 -12.89 2.57 -19.95
N LYS A 351 -12.75 3.90 -20.05
CA LYS A 351 -13.77 4.78 -20.60
C LYS A 351 -14.16 4.36 -22.01
N ASP A 352 -13.19 4.17 -22.89
CA ASP A 352 -13.42 3.82 -24.28
C ASP A 352 -14.08 2.44 -24.42
N GLN A 353 -13.54 1.43 -23.74
CA GLN A 353 -14.06 0.06 -23.80
C GLN A 353 -15.45 -0.04 -23.16
N PHE A 354 -15.67 0.64 -22.03
CA PHE A 354 -16.96 0.60 -21.36
C PHE A 354 -18.02 1.41 -22.12
N GLY A 355 -17.65 2.54 -22.70
CA GLY A 355 -18.52 3.31 -23.58
C GLY A 355 -18.98 2.48 -24.80
N LEU A 356 -18.07 1.75 -25.41
CA LEU A 356 -18.39 0.82 -26.50
C LEU A 356 -19.30 -0.32 -26.02
N TRP A 357 -18.98 -0.92 -24.88
CA TRP A 357 -19.76 -2.00 -24.28
C TRP A 357 -21.20 -1.56 -23.94
N LEU A 358 -21.37 -0.37 -23.33
CA LEU A 358 -22.69 0.22 -23.03
C LEU A 358 -23.56 0.40 -24.27
N ASN A 359 -22.94 0.80 -25.38
CA ASN A 359 -23.66 0.95 -26.67
C ASN A 359 -24.02 -0.39 -27.30
N GLN A 360 -23.24 -1.43 -27.08
CA GLN A 360 -23.53 -2.80 -27.54
C GLN A 360 -24.58 -3.51 -26.68
N HIS A 361 -24.71 -3.11 -25.40
CA HIS A 361 -25.60 -3.70 -24.40
C HIS A 361 -26.52 -2.65 -23.78
N PRO A 362 -27.39 -1.99 -24.60
CA PRO A 362 -28.15 -0.83 -24.13
C PRO A 362 -29.04 -1.11 -22.90
N ASP A 363 -29.70 -2.28 -22.88
CA ASP A 363 -30.58 -2.65 -21.76
C ASP A 363 -29.82 -2.80 -20.43
N ALA A 364 -28.64 -3.40 -20.48
CA ALA A 364 -27.77 -3.51 -19.31
C ALA A 364 -27.22 -2.14 -18.89
N GLY A 365 -26.81 -1.32 -19.88
CA GLY A 365 -26.34 0.05 -19.66
C GLY A 365 -27.41 0.93 -18.99
N GLU A 366 -28.65 0.86 -19.43
CA GLU A 366 -29.77 1.60 -18.84
C GLU A 366 -30.06 1.16 -17.39
N ARG A 367 -29.95 -0.14 -17.11
CA ARG A 367 -30.11 -0.66 -15.74
C ARG A 367 -28.97 -0.17 -14.82
N ILE A 368 -27.72 -0.19 -15.27
CA ILE A 368 -26.58 0.36 -14.52
C ILE A 368 -26.75 1.86 -14.30
N ALA A 369 -27.11 2.60 -15.35
CA ALA A 369 -27.39 4.04 -15.26
C ALA A 369 -28.52 4.33 -14.25
N GLN A 370 -29.59 3.51 -14.23
CA GLN A 370 -30.68 3.68 -13.28
C GLN A 370 -30.24 3.46 -11.83
N VAL A 371 -29.33 2.51 -11.55
CA VAL A 371 -28.73 2.31 -10.23
C VAL A 371 -27.98 3.59 -9.82
N ALA A 372 -27.11 4.12 -10.69
CA ALA A 372 -26.36 5.35 -10.41
C ALA A 372 -27.28 6.58 -10.22
N ILE A 373 -28.34 6.72 -11.04
CA ILE A 373 -29.32 7.79 -10.92
C ILE A 373 -30.08 7.70 -9.58
N ASN A 374 -30.49 6.51 -9.17
CA ASN A 374 -31.16 6.29 -7.89
C ASN A 374 -30.23 6.68 -6.71
N ARG A 375 -28.96 6.29 -6.77
CA ARG A 375 -27.92 6.67 -5.79
C ARG A 375 -27.78 8.21 -5.72
N ALA A 376 -27.64 8.87 -6.87
CA ALA A 376 -27.55 10.32 -6.93
C ALA A 376 -28.79 11.01 -6.33
N GLN A 377 -29.99 10.47 -6.57
CA GLN A 377 -31.22 11.00 -5.99
C GLN A 377 -31.26 10.82 -4.46
N VAL A 378 -30.84 9.65 -3.94
CA VAL A 378 -30.75 9.39 -2.49
C VAL A 378 -29.75 10.34 -1.86
N ARG A 379 -28.56 10.49 -2.44
CA ARG A 379 -27.51 11.42 -2.01
C ARG A 379 -28.04 12.87 -1.93
N LEU A 380 -28.73 13.33 -2.98
CA LEU A 380 -29.31 14.68 -3.00
C LEU A 380 -30.47 14.87 -2.03
N LYS A 381 -31.26 13.81 -1.77
CA LYS A 381 -32.30 13.86 -0.71
C LYS A 381 -31.67 13.92 0.67
N ALA A 382 -30.65 13.12 0.93
CA ALA A 382 -29.90 13.13 2.20
C ALA A 382 -29.25 14.50 2.45
N SER A 383 -28.59 15.08 1.44
CA SER A 383 -27.96 16.40 1.56
C SER A 383 -28.99 17.52 1.83
N LYS A 384 -30.18 17.46 1.21
CA LYS A 384 -31.29 18.40 1.52
C LYS A 384 -31.87 18.19 2.92
N ALA A 385 -31.96 16.95 3.40
CA ALA A 385 -32.42 16.64 4.75
C ALA A 385 -31.43 17.11 5.82
N VAL A 386 -30.14 16.95 5.58
CA VAL A 386 -29.08 17.45 6.45
C VAL A 386 -29.02 18.98 6.46
N ALA A 387 -29.20 19.66 5.32
CA ALA A 387 -29.29 21.11 5.25
C ALA A 387 -30.51 21.66 6.06
N ARG A 388 -31.62 20.92 6.09
CA ARG A 388 -32.80 21.28 6.94
C ARG A 388 -32.57 21.00 8.42
N LYS A 389 -31.80 19.98 8.83
CA LYS A 389 -31.44 19.68 10.23
C LYS A 389 -30.38 20.64 10.80
N ARG A 390 -29.58 21.30 9.98
CA ARG A 390 -28.54 22.27 10.41
C ARG A 390 -29.10 23.55 11.08
N ILE A 391 -30.37 23.78 11.09
CA ILE A 391 -30.98 25.05 11.58
C ILE A 391 -31.45 24.98 13.03
N VAL A 392 -31.44 23.83 13.73
CA VAL A 392 -31.96 23.74 15.11
C VAL A 392 -30.98 22.99 16.04
N SER A 393 -30.39 23.78 16.97
CA SER A 393 -29.76 23.41 18.24
C SER A 393 -28.56 22.47 18.25
N GLY A 394 -27.34 23.04 18.15
CA GLY A 394 -26.06 22.48 18.60
C GLY A 394 -25.15 23.60 19.08
N PRO A 395 -24.07 23.31 19.86
CA PRO A 395 -23.09 24.33 20.22
C PRO A 395 -22.50 24.95 18.95
N ALA A 396 -22.26 26.26 18.98
CA ALA A 396 -21.67 26.98 17.86
C ALA A 396 -20.32 26.37 17.49
N LEU A 397 -20.11 26.07 16.20
CA LEU A 397 -18.83 25.53 15.72
C LEU A 397 -17.68 26.48 16.08
N PRO A 398 -16.49 25.93 16.38
CA PRO A 398 -15.33 26.76 16.72
C PRO A 398 -15.02 27.75 15.60
N GLY A 399 -14.85 29.03 15.90
CA GLY A 399 -14.62 30.09 14.90
C GLY A 399 -13.34 29.90 14.09
N LYS A 400 -12.39 29.08 14.58
CA LYS A 400 -11.17 28.72 13.88
C LYS A 400 -11.36 27.56 12.86
N LEU A 401 -12.45 26.83 12.93
CA LEU A 401 -12.77 25.76 11.99
C LEU A 401 -13.16 26.35 10.63
N ALA A 402 -12.42 25.98 9.60
CA ALA A 402 -12.82 26.20 8.22
C ALA A 402 -13.54 24.94 7.73
N ASP A 403 -14.85 24.90 7.88
CA ASP A 403 -15.67 23.75 7.54
C ASP A 403 -15.76 23.50 6.03
N CYS A 404 -16.08 22.27 5.64
CA CYS A 404 -16.41 21.90 4.26
C CYS A 404 -17.87 22.17 3.95
N THR A 405 -18.20 22.21 2.65
CA THR A 405 -19.57 22.45 2.19
C THR A 405 -20.42 21.18 2.12
N SER A 406 -19.79 20.00 2.07
CA SER A 406 -20.47 18.71 2.11
C SER A 406 -21.22 18.54 3.43
N GLY A 407 -22.43 18.02 3.33
CA GLY A 407 -23.25 17.62 4.50
C GLY A 407 -23.17 16.12 4.80
N GLU A 408 -22.35 15.38 4.03
CA GLU A 408 -22.21 13.92 4.12
C GLU A 408 -20.98 13.58 4.97
N PRO A 409 -21.17 13.06 6.20
CA PRO A 409 -20.03 12.71 7.07
C PRO A 409 -19.08 11.69 6.42
N GLU A 410 -19.62 10.73 5.66
CA GLU A 410 -18.89 9.64 4.99
C GLU A 410 -17.87 10.17 4.00
N ARG A 411 -18.16 11.29 3.35
CA ARG A 411 -17.29 11.97 2.39
C ARG A 411 -16.39 13.01 3.03
N SER A 412 -16.78 13.48 4.22
CA SER A 412 -16.14 14.64 4.83
C SER A 412 -14.90 14.24 5.62
N GLU A 413 -13.88 15.08 5.50
CA GLU A 413 -12.59 14.91 6.15
C GLU A 413 -12.27 16.14 7.00
N LEU A 414 -11.73 15.94 8.20
CA LEU A 414 -11.23 16.99 9.08
C LEU A 414 -9.72 16.90 9.22
N PHE A 415 -9.00 17.93 8.85
CA PHE A 415 -7.57 18.06 9.11
C PHE A 415 -7.35 18.89 10.38
N LEU A 416 -6.77 18.26 11.41
CA LEU A 416 -6.27 18.92 12.60
C LEU A 416 -4.82 19.32 12.33
N VAL A 417 -4.57 20.61 12.16
CA VAL A 417 -3.30 21.14 11.64
C VAL A 417 -2.56 21.89 12.73
N GLU A 418 -1.27 21.61 12.87
CA GLU A 418 -0.40 22.31 13.81
C GLU A 418 -0.19 23.76 13.41
N GLY A 419 -0.55 24.68 14.32
CA GLY A 419 -0.29 26.12 14.20
C GLY A 419 -1.16 26.87 13.19
N ASP A 420 -1.23 28.17 13.37
CA ASP A 420 -2.05 29.05 12.51
C ASP A 420 -1.41 29.25 11.11
N SER A 421 -0.08 29.19 11.00
CA SER A 421 0.64 29.35 9.72
C SER A 421 0.37 28.18 8.78
N ALA A 422 0.63 26.95 9.22
CA ALA A 422 0.33 25.75 8.46
C ALA A 422 -1.19 25.60 8.23
N GLY A 423 -2.00 25.96 9.22
CA GLY A 423 -3.45 26.04 9.09
C GLY A 423 -3.91 26.99 7.98
N GLY A 424 -3.20 28.09 7.75
CA GLY A 424 -3.43 29.04 6.65
C GLY A 424 -3.17 28.40 5.30
N SER A 425 -2.01 27.74 5.13
CA SER A 425 -1.65 27.00 3.92
C SER A 425 -2.63 25.84 3.65
N ALA A 426 -2.99 25.08 4.68
CA ALA A 426 -3.95 23.98 4.57
C ALA A 426 -5.37 24.46 4.17
N LYS A 427 -5.83 25.60 4.71
CA LYS A 427 -7.11 26.21 4.31
C LYS A 427 -7.15 26.61 2.82
N GLN A 428 -6.01 26.99 2.25
CA GLN A 428 -5.89 27.30 0.82
C GLN A 428 -5.74 26.04 -0.02
N ALA A 429 -5.05 25.02 0.49
CA ALA A 429 -4.75 23.77 -0.19
C ALA A 429 -5.95 22.83 -0.28
N ARG A 430 -6.88 22.88 0.69
CA ARG A 430 -7.99 21.93 0.84
C ARG A 430 -8.97 21.95 -0.33
N ASP A 431 -9.64 20.84 -0.53
CA ASP A 431 -10.89 20.82 -1.27
C ASP A 431 -12.02 21.33 -0.36
N ARG A 432 -12.64 22.44 -0.76
CA ARG A 432 -13.68 23.09 0.05
C ARG A 432 -14.98 22.29 0.10
N GLU A 433 -15.16 21.37 -0.83
CA GLU A 433 -16.36 20.56 -0.89
C GLU A 433 -16.42 19.57 0.29
N PHE A 434 -15.34 18.83 0.53
CA PHE A 434 -15.35 17.73 1.51
C PHE A 434 -14.25 17.80 2.57
N GLN A 435 -13.28 18.72 2.47
CA GLN A 435 -12.20 18.86 3.44
C GLN A 435 -12.40 20.08 4.34
N ALA A 436 -12.48 19.82 5.64
CA ALA A 436 -12.46 20.84 6.69
C ALA A 436 -11.05 20.96 7.29
N VAL A 437 -10.69 22.14 7.75
CA VAL A 437 -9.38 22.41 8.39
C VAL A 437 -9.58 23.14 9.69
N MET A 438 -9.01 22.63 10.78
CA MET A 438 -8.96 23.26 12.08
C MET A 438 -7.52 23.41 12.57
N PRO A 439 -6.96 24.63 12.63
CA PRO A 439 -5.65 24.86 13.21
C PRO A 439 -5.70 24.68 14.73
N LEU A 440 -4.65 24.09 15.29
CA LEU A 440 -4.45 23.91 16.72
C LEU A 440 -3.42 24.94 17.22
N ARG A 441 -3.67 25.55 18.37
CA ARG A 441 -2.76 26.54 18.96
C ARG A 441 -1.80 25.87 19.94
N GLY A 442 -0.64 25.46 19.43
CA GLY A 442 0.39 24.83 20.22
C GLY A 442 0.08 23.40 20.62
N LYS A 443 0.83 22.88 21.58
CA LYS A 443 0.66 21.52 22.09
C LYS A 443 -0.65 21.40 22.90
N ILE A 444 -1.45 20.38 22.56
CA ILE A 444 -2.66 20.10 23.35
C ILE A 444 -2.29 19.56 24.73
N LEU A 445 -3.27 19.59 25.64
CA LEU A 445 -3.12 18.97 26.95
C LEU A 445 -2.74 17.48 26.80
N ASN A 446 -1.78 17.01 27.60
CA ASN A 446 -1.57 15.57 27.74
C ASN A 446 -2.75 14.96 28.52
N THR A 447 -3.65 14.31 27.79
CA THR A 447 -4.91 13.79 28.32
C THR A 447 -4.80 12.36 28.84
N TRP A 448 -3.59 11.75 28.82
CA TRP A 448 -3.42 10.32 29.13
C TRP A 448 -3.84 9.94 30.55
N GLU A 449 -3.57 10.81 31.54
CA GLU A 449 -3.92 10.60 32.94
C GLU A 449 -5.10 11.48 33.41
N VAL A 450 -5.88 12.05 32.49
CA VAL A 450 -7.01 12.94 32.79
C VAL A 450 -8.33 12.23 32.47
N ASP A 451 -9.33 12.38 33.32
CA ASP A 451 -10.64 11.79 33.10
C ASP A 451 -11.42 12.50 31.98
N ALA A 452 -12.31 11.75 31.30
CA ALA A 452 -13.06 12.24 30.16
C ALA A 452 -13.91 13.51 30.44
N ALA A 453 -14.39 13.67 31.67
CA ALA A 453 -15.13 14.86 32.09
C ALA A 453 -14.24 16.12 32.20
N ASP A 454 -12.96 15.94 32.59
CA ASP A 454 -12.05 17.04 32.88
C ASP A 454 -11.28 17.52 31.67
N ILE A 455 -11.11 16.68 30.63
CA ILE A 455 -10.37 17.08 29.42
C ILE A 455 -11.06 18.21 28.65
N LEU A 456 -12.39 18.35 28.77
CA LEU A 456 -13.17 19.43 28.15
C LEU A 456 -12.90 20.80 28.75
N GLN A 457 -12.21 20.90 29.89
CA GLN A 457 -11.68 22.16 30.43
C GLN A 457 -10.58 22.73 29.52
N SER A 458 -9.88 21.88 28.77
CA SER A 458 -8.97 22.33 27.73
C SER A 458 -9.74 22.86 26.53
N GLN A 459 -9.59 24.15 26.23
CA GLN A 459 -10.28 24.82 25.12
C GLN A 459 -10.02 24.12 23.78
N GLU A 460 -8.76 23.65 23.53
CA GLU A 460 -8.41 22.95 22.30
C GLU A 460 -9.12 21.61 22.19
N VAL A 461 -9.17 20.81 23.26
CA VAL A 461 -9.87 19.52 23.28
C VAL A 461 -11.38 19.71 23.13
N HIS A 462 -11.92 20.74 23.80
CA HIS A 462 -13.33 21.10 23.66
C HIS A 462 -13.70 21.48 22.20
N HIS A 463 -12.84 22.28 21.55
CA HIS A 463 -13.04 22.62 20.14
C HIS A 463 -12.95 21.40 19.22
N ILE A 464 -12.05 20.45 19.51
CA ILE A 464 -11.92 19.19 18.76
C ILE A 464 -13.23 18.37 18.91
N ALA A 465 -13.74 18.19 20.13
CA ALA A 465 -14.97 17.44 20.39
C ALA A 465 -16.18 18.06 19.65
N ILE A 466 -16.34 19.38 19.73
CA ILE A 466 -17.42 20.09 19.01
C ILE A 466 -17.26 19.94 17.48
N ALA A 467 -16.04 20.10 16.95
CA ALA A 467 -15.80 19.98 15.51
C ALA A 467 -16.13 18.57 15.02
N ILE A 468 -15.70 17.53 15.72
CA ILE A 468 -15.94 16.13 15.37
C ILE A 468 -17.44 15.77 15.55
N GLY A 469 -18.11 16.34 16.55
CA GLY A 469 -19.49 16.05 16.89
C GLY A 469 -19.67 14.79 17.76
N VAL A 470 -18.62 14.38 18.47
CA VAL A 470 -18.61 13.23 19.38
C VAL A 470 -18.05 13.66 20.73
N ASP A 471 -18.72 13.27 21.82
CA ASP A 471 -18.26 13.55 23.17
C ASP A 471 -17.16 12.56 23.61
N PRO A 472 -16.15 13.03 24.39
CA PRO A 472 -15.13 12.16 24.96
C PRO A 472 -15.74 11.07 25.85
N GLY A 473 -15.25 9.83 25.70
CA GLY A 473 -15.74 8.68 26.46
C GLY A 473 -17.09 8.13 25.97
N SER A 474 -17.67 8.68 24.91
CA SER A 474 -18.91 8.18 24.30
C SER A 474 -18.62 6.95 23.42
N ASP A 475 -19.45 5.92 23.55
CA ASP A 475 -19.45 4.75 22.64
C ASP A 475 -20.30 4.99 21.37
N ARG A 476 -21.00 6.13 21.29
CA ARG A 476 -21.93 6.46 20.19
C ARG A 476 -21.27 7.43 19.23
N LEU A 477 -21.41 7.15 17.94
CA LEU A 477 -20.86 7.95 16.84
C LEU A 477 -21.94 8.66 16.00
N ASP A 478 -23.19 8.68 16.46
CA ASP A 478 -24.34 9.22 15.70
C ASP A 478 -24.21 10.72 15.35
N GLY A 479 -23.36 11.45 16.09
CA GLY A 479 -23.10 12.87 15.87
C GLY A 479 -21.86 13.14 15.00
N LEU A 480 -21.18 12.10 14.54
CA LEU A 480 -19.93 12.22 13.79
C LEU A 480 -20.11 13.05 12.53
N ARG A 481 -19.27 14.09 12.36
CA ARG A 481 -19.35 15.03 11.25
C ARG A 481 -18.38 14.73 10.12
N TYR A 482 -17.32 13.99 10.40
CA TYR A 482 -16.26 13.66 9.44
C TYR A 482 -15.84 12.22 9.63
N HIS A 483 -16.01 11.39 8.61
CA HIS A 483 -15.59 9.98 8.65
C HIS A 483 -14.07 9.79 8.49
N LYS A 484 -13.36 10.88 8.22
CA LYS A 484 -11.90 10.85 8.22
C LYS A 484 -11.35 12.05 8.99
N ILE A 485 -10.63 11.77 10.05
CA ILE A 485 -9.98 12.76 10.90
C ILE A 485 -8.49 12.59 10.72
N CYS A 486 -7.83 13.59 10.13
CA CYS A 486 -6.42 13.54 9.76
C CYS A 486 -5.61 14.45 10.70
N VAL A 487 -4.67 13.89 11.42
CA VAL A 487 -3.66 14.65 12.17
C VAL A 487 -2.58 15.09 11.20
N LEU A 488 -2.33 16.39 11.10
CA LEU A 488 -1.33 17.00 10.24
C LEU A 488 -0.40 17.89 11.07
N ALA A 489 0.77 17.38 11.36
CA ALA A 489 1.80 18.03 12.16
C ALA A 489 3.10 18.16 11.37
N ASP A 490 3.98 19.07 11.79
CA ASP A 490 5.30 19.25 11.23
C ASP A 490 6.14 17.95 11.40
N ALA A 491 7.10 17.75 10.52
CA ALA A 491 7.94 16.55 10.58
C ALA A 491 9.11 16.66 11.57
N ASP A 492 9.15 17.73 12.36
CA ASP A 492 10.14 17.95 13.41
C ASP A 492 9.74 17.30 14.75
N SER A 493 10.60 17.42 15.76
CA SER A 493 10.37 16.83 17.09
C SER A 493 9.15 17.40 17.80
N ASP A 494 8.80 18.67 17.57
CA ASP A 494 7.64 19.31 18.19
C ASP A 494 6.34 18.83 17.54
N GLY A 495 6.33 18.73 16.21
CA GLY A 495 5.18 18.18 15.47
C GLY A 495 4.94 16.70 15.79
N GLN A 496 6.00 15.89 15.88
CA GLN A 496 5.89 14.51 16.32
C GLN A 496 5.30 14.38 17.73
N HIS A 497 5.65 15.30 18.64
CA HIS A 497 5.06 15.36 19.98
C HIS A 497 3.57 15.71 19.91
N ILE A 498 3.18 16.69 19.09
CA ILE A 498 1.76 17.07 18.90
C ILE A 498 0.97 15.91 18.31
N ALA A 499 1.50 15.23 17.30
CA ALA A 499 0.88 14.04 16.73
C ALA A 499 0.69 12.93 17.78
N THR A 500 1.69 12.69 18.61
CA THR A 500 1.62 11.70 19.71
C THR A 500 0.53 12.05 20.71
N LEU A 501 0.42 13.32 21.12
CA LEU A 501 -0.61 13.79 22.04
C LEU A 501 -2.02 13.65 21.46
N LEU A 502 -2.19 13.93 20.16
CA LEU A 502 -3.46 13.76 19.44
C LEU A 502 -3.81 12.26 19.29
N CYS A 503 -2.87 11.42 18.93
CA CYS A 503 -3.09 9.97 18.90
C CYS A 503 -3.51 9.44 20.27
N ALA A 504 -2.85 9.88 21.35
CA ALA A 504 -3.19 9.51 22.71
C ALA A 504 -4.59 10.00 23.12
N LEU A 505 -4.98 11.22 22.73
CA LEU A 505 -6.32 11.75 22.93
C LEU A 505 -7.37 10.84 22.28
N PHE A 506 -7.17 10.48 21.02
CA PHE A 506 -8.10 9.62 20.30
C PHE A 506 -8.16 8.21 20.87
N LEU A 507 -7.03 7.61 21.17
CA LEU A 507 -6.95 6.26 21.75
C LEU A 507 -7.58 6.18 23.15
N ARG A 508 -7.42 7.20 23.96
CA ARG A 508 -7.90 7.21 25.35
C ARG A 508 -9.36 7.62 25.46
N HIS A 509 -9.77 8.68 24.76
CA HIS A 509 -11.05 9.35 24.97
C HIS A 509 -12.03 9.25 23.80
N PHE A 510 -11.56 8.84 22.61
CA PHE A 510 -12.39 8.67 21.42
C PHE A 510 -12.12 7.31 20.77
N ARG A 511 -11.88 6.29 21.60
CA ARG A 511 -11.51 4.94 21.14
C ARG A 511 -12.46 4.35 20.07
N PRO A 512 -13.79 4.54 20.13
CA PRO A 512 -14.68 4.08 19.07
C PRO A 512 -14.38 4.67 17.69
N LEU A 513 -13.89 5.91 17.60
CA LEU A 513 -13.45 6.50 16.32
C LEU A 513 -12.21 5.78 15.74
N VAL A 514 -11.31 5.36 16.60
CA VAL A 514 -10.12 4.61 16.19
C VAL A 514 -10.50 3.20 15.73
N LEU A 515 -11.34 2.51 16.50
CA LEU A 515 -11.81 1.16 16.18
C LEU A 515 -12.65 1.12 14.88
N ALA A 516 -13.40 2.18 14.61
CA ALA A 516 -14.15 2.36 13.37
C ALA A 516 -13.28 2.84 12.18
N GLY A 517 -11.98 3.06 12.39
CA GLY A 517 -11.04 3.41 11.33
C GLY A 517 -11.10 4.87 10.86
N HIS A 518 -11.66 5.78 11.66
CA HIS A 518 -11.85 7.18 11.27
C HIS A 518 -10.61 8.06 11.47
N VAL A 519 -9.63 7.65 12.28
CA VAL A 519 -8.47 8.47 12.64
C VAL A 519 -7.23 8.11 11.83
N HIS A 520 -6.57 9.11 11.27
CA HIS A 520 -5.39 8.97 10.43
C HIS A 520 -4.32 10.00 10.79
N VAL A 521 -3.07 9.67 10.53
CA VAL A 521 -1.93 10.60 10.59
C VAL A 521 -1.47 10.87 9.16
N ALA A 522 -1.41 12.13 8.78
CA ALA A 522 -0.89 12.54 7.49
C ALA A 522 0.64 12.57 7.50
N MET A 523 1.25 12.13 6.41
CA MET A 523 2.70 12.03 6.25
C MET A 523 3.17 13.06 5.20
N PRO A 524 3.44 14.31 5.59
CA PRO A 524 4.00 15.30 4.68
C PRO A 524 5.45 14.93 4.32
N PRO A 525 5.92 15.27 3.09
CA PRO A 525 7.30 15.02 2.70
C PRO A 525 8.27 15.97 3.42
N LEU A 526 9.46 15.47 3.77
CA LEU A 526 10.57 16.26 4.28
C LEU A 526 11.38 16.93 3.19
N TYR A 527 11.42 16.32 2.00
CA TYR A 527 12.28 16.79 0.91
C TYR A 527 11.51 16.96 -0.39
N ARG A 528 11.94 18.00 -1.14
CA ARG A 528 11.63 18.19 -2.54
C ARG A 528 12.92 18.10 -3.33
N VAL A 529 12.90 17.35 -4.43
CA VAL A 529 14.02 17.18 -5.35
C VAL A 529 13.58 17.66 -6.74
N ASP A 530 14.18 18.71 -7.20
CA ASP A 530 13.90 19.31 -8.52
C ASP A 530 14.98 18.87 -9.53
N VAL A 531 14.55 18.31 -10.67
CA VAL A 531 15.43 17.93 -11.78
C VAL A 531 14.85 18.45 -13.10
N GLY A 532 15.38 19.56 -13.57
CA GLY A 532 14.84 20.22 -14.76
C GLY A 532 13.38 20.64 -14.55
N LYS A 533 12.44 19.95 -15.21
CA LYS A 533 10.99 20.19 -15.06
C LYS A 533 10.30 19.16 -14.15
N GLN A 534 11.02 18.14 -13.72
CA GLN A 534 10.46 17.10 -12.85
C GLN A 534 10.65 17.47 -11.39
N VAL A 535 9.63 17.18 -10.58
CA VAL A 535 9.64 17.40 -9.14
C VAL A 535 9.32 16.08 -8.45
N HIS A 536 10.17 15.68 -7.52
CA HIS A 536 9.97 14.51 -6.68
C HIS A 536 9.87 14.94 -5.22
N TYR A 537 9.13 14.18 -4.43
CA TYR A 537 8.99 14.42 -3.00
C TYR A 537 9.42 13.15 -2.25
N ALA A 538 10.14 13.33 -1.15
CA ALA A 538 10.59 12.24 -0.29
C ALA A 538 10.15 12.50 1.16
N LEU A 539 9.69 11.43 1.84
CA LEU A 539 9.27 11.49 3.25
C LEU A 539 10.45 11.62 4.19
N ASP A 540 11.55 10.95 3.86
CA ASP A 540 12.72 10.82 4.72
C ASP A 540 14.03 10.80 3.90
N ASP A 541 15.14 10.66 4.60
CA ASP A 541 16.46 10.61 3.98
C ASP A 541 16.70 9.38 3.12
N ALA A 542 16.09 8.24 3.47
CA ALA A 542 16.23 7.01 2.71
C ALA A 542 15.51 7.11 1.36
N GLU A 543 14.29 7.62 1.35
CA GLU A 543 13.53 7.87 0.12
C GLU A 543 14.22 8.94 -0.75
N ARG A 544 14.76 10.00 -0.12
CA ARG A 544 15.55 11.02 -0.82
C ARG A 544 16.78 10.40 -1.51
N ALA A 545 17.54 9.59 -0.79
CA ALA A 545 18.71 8.92 -1.33
C ALA A 545 18.33 8.04 -2.53
N GLY A 546 17.28 7.24 -2.43
CA GLY A 546 16.77 6.41 -3.51
C GLY A 546 16.34 7.21 -4.75
N ILE A 547 15.72 8.39 -4.55
CA ILE A 547 15.37 9.30 -5.65
C ILE A 547 16.65 9.83 -6.35
N LEU A 548 17.64 10.26 -5.57
CA LEU A 548 18.90 10.79 -6.11
C LEU A 548 19.69 9.73 -6.88
N ASP A 549 19.74 8.50 -6.37
CA ASP A 549 20.40 7.38 -7.02
C ASP A 549 19.73 7.04 -8.36
N ARG A 550 18.40 7.04 -8.41
CA ARG A 550 17.64 6.83 -9.64
C ARG A 550 17.93 7.92 -10.66
N ILE A 551 17.85 9.20 -10.26
CA ILE A 551 18.15 10.34 -11.13
C ILE A 551 19.57 10.24 -11.70
N THR A 552 20.53 9.83 -10.88
CA THR A 552 21.92 9.67 -11.28
C THR A 552 22.11 8.50 -12.26
N ALA A 553 21.37 7.39 -12.05
CA ALA A 553 21.39 6.24 -12.94
C ALA A 553 20.77 6.56 -14.32
N GLU A 554 19.64 7.30 -14.34
CA GLU A 554 18.97 7.71 -15.58
C GLU A 554 19.74 8.78 -16.35
N ASN A 555 20.31 9.75 -15.64
CA ASN A 555 21.09 10.82 -16.24
C ASN A 555 22.27 11.23 -15.34
N PRO A 556 23.47 10.67 -15.58
CA PRO A 556 24.66 10.98 -14.81
C PRO A 556 25.11 12.46 -14.84
N ARG A 557 24.55 13.25 -15.75
CA ARG A 557 24.81 14.70 -15.84
C ARG A 557 23.72 15.55 -15.21
N ALA A 558 22.68 14.96 -14.67
CA ALA A 558 21.61 15.69 -13.97
C ALA A 558 22.18 16.39 -12.74
N LYS A 559 21.68 17.59 -12.48
CA LYS A 559 22.01 18.34 -11.26
C LYS A 559 20.71 18.50 -10.44
N PRO A 560 20.37 17.53 -9.59
CA PRO A 560 19.20 17.66 -8.75
C PRO A 560 19.42 18.76 -7.71
N VAL A 561 18.38 19.57 -7.48
CA VAL A 561 18.33 20.56 -6.41
C VAL A 561 17.43 20.00 -5.31
N VAL A 562 18.00 19.78 -4.12
CA VAL A 562 17.27 19.27 -2.97
C VAL A 562 16.90 20.42 -2.05
N THR A 563 15.62 20.55 -1.74
CA THR A 563 15.09 21.48 -0.74
C THR A 563 14.50 20.70 0.41
N ARG A 564 14.90 20.99 1.65
CA ARG A 564 14.31 20.42 2.86
C ARG A 564 13.24 21.34 3.38
N PHE A 565 12.05 20.81 3.67
CA PHE A 565 11.02 21.53 4.40
C PHE A 565 11.27 21.39 5.90
N LYS A 566 11.34 22.50 6.63
CA LYS A 566 11.46 22.52 8.09
C LYS A 566 10.11 22.33 8.77
N GLY A 567 9.03 22.71 8.08
CA GLY A 567 7.66 22.54 8.55
C GLY A 567 6.64 22.83 7.44
N LEU A 568 5.39 22.52 7.71
CA LEU A 568 4.25 22.68 6.79
C LEU A 568 4.04 24.13 6.35
N GLY A 569 4.43 25.08 7.20
CA GLY A 569 4.34 26.52 6.89
C GLY A 569 5.28 26.98 5.77
N GLU A 570 6.30 26.21 5.43
CA GLU A 570 7.23 26.49 4.32
C GLU A 570 6.71 25.95 2.98
N MET A 571 5.71 25.07 3.01
CA MET A 571 5.09 24.53 1.81
C MET A 571 4.06 25.53 1.25
N SER A 572 4.11 25.74 -0.06
CA SER A 572 3.02 26.46 -0.73
C SER A 572 1.73 25.64 -0.63
N ALA A 573 0.57 26.31 -0.72
CA ALA A 573 -0.72 25.62 -0.70
C ALA A 573 -0.84 24.54 -1.79
N MET A 574 -0.22 24.76 -2.96
CA MET A 574 -0.21 23.80 -4.05
C MET A 574 0.63 22.55 -3.70
N GLN A 575 1.82 22.76 -3.13
CA GLN A 575 2.66 21.65 -2.68
C GLN A 575 1.98 20.84 -1.58
N LEU A 576 1.39 21.50 -0.59
CA LEU A 576 0.67 20.87 0.49
C LEU A 576 -0.56 20.08 -0.04
N ARG A 577 -1.28 20.63 -1.02
CA ARG A 577 -2.36 19.92 -1.70
C ARG A 577 -1.86 18.66 -2.36
N GLU A 578 -0.86 18.79 -3.24
CA GLU A 578 -0.36 17.68 -4.07
C GLU A 578 0.30 16.56 -3.28
N THR A 579 0.90 16.84 -2.13
CA THR A 579 1.66 15.86 -1.37
C THR A 579 0.90 15.26 -0.20
N THR A 580 -0.01 16.05 0.43
CA THR A 580 -0.52 15.74 1.77
C THR A 580 -2.04 15.76 1.88
N MET A 581 -2.75 16.57 1.07
CA MET A 581 -4.20 16.73 1.23
C MET A 581 -5.03 16.08 0.11
N ALA A 582 -4.54 16.09 -1.14
CA ALA A 582 -5.29 15.51 -2.25
C ALA A 582 -5.41 13.98 -2.09
N PRO A 583 -6.61 13.40 -2.15
CA PRO A 583 -6.83 11.96 -1.93
C PRO A 583 -5.98 11.05 -2.81
N GLU A 584 -5.66 11.51 -4.04
CA GLU A 584 -4.97 10.73 -5.06
C GLU A 584 -3.46 10.58 -4.77
N THR A 585 -2.87 11.55 -4.05
CA THR A 585 -1.40 11.65 -3.94
C THR A 585 -0.89 11.68 -2.50
N ARG A 586 -1.78 11.94 -1.53
CA ARG A 586 -1.42 12.00 -0.11
C ARG A 586 -1.07 10.64 0.47
N ARG A 587 -0.28 10.65 1.52
CA ARG A 587 0.02 9.47 2.34
C ARG A 587 -0.61 9.65 3.72
N LEU A 588 -1.51 8.73 4.10
CA LEU A 588 -2.16 8.67 5.40
C LEU A 588 -1.85 7.33 6.05
N VAL A 589 -1.49 7.36 7.32
CA VAL A 589 -1.37 6.17 8.16
C VAL A 589 -2.61 6.11 9.05
N GLN A 590 -3.40 5.05 8.94
CA GLN A 590 -4.57 4.84 9.78
C GLN A 590 -4.12 4.47 11.20
N LEU A 591 -4.70 5.14 12.20
CA LEU A 591 -4.48 4.76 13.58
C LEU A 591 -5.32 3.52 13.89
N THR A 592 -4.67 2.41 14.20
CA THR A 592 -5.30 1.13 14.50
C THR A 592 -4.94 0.64 15.88
N VAL A 593 -5.78 -0.21 16.48
CA VAL A 593 -5.50 -0.91 17.74
C VAL A 593 -5.75 -2.38 17.53
N ASP A 594 -4.72 -3.20 17.64
CA ASP A 594 -4.85 -4.66 17.68
C ASP A 594 -4.98 -5.14 19.14
N ALA A 595 -5.78 -6.16 19.38
CA ALA A 595 -5.96 -6.77 20.71
C ALA A 595 -4.65 -7.35 21.30
N LYS A 596 -3.63 -7.55 20.46
CA LYS A 596 -2.27 -7.99 20.86
C LYS A 596 -1.28 -6.84 21.00
N ASP A 597 -1.73 -5.62 20.75
CA ASP A 597 -0.90 -4.44 20.69
C ASP A 597 -0.59 -3.96 22.12
N GLN A 598 0.67 -3.72 22.41
CA GLN A 598 1.09 -3.09 23.65
C GLN A 598 0.98 -1.55 23.59
N ALA A 599 0.15 -1.03 22.69
CA ALA A 599 -0.01 0.41 22.45
C ALA A 599 -0.38 1.17 23.72
N ASP A 600 -1.34 0.66 24.50
CA ASP A 600 -1.74 1.28 25.78
C ASP A 600 -0.58 1.28 26.78
N GLN A 601 0.22 0.22 26.85
CA GLN A 601 1.39 0.14 27.73
C GLN A 601 2.52 1.08 27.29
N MET A 602 2.73 1.17 25.97
CA MET A 602 3.73 2.07 25.39
C MET A 602 3.35 3.53 25.62
N LEU A 603 2.08 3.89 25.39
CA LEU A 603 1.60 5.24 25.64
C LEU A 603 1.60 5.59 27.14
N ASP A 604 1.29 4.64 28.03
CA ASP A 604 1.42 4.84 29.48
C ASP A 604 2.90 5.12 29.84
N MET A 605 3.82 4.33 29.30
CA MET A 605 5.25 4.54 29.51
C MET A 605 5.70 5.91 28.98
N LEU A 606 5.26 6.31 27.79
CA LEU A 606 5.66 7.58 27.17
C LEU A 606 5.03 8.81 27.81
N LEU A 607 3.75 8.76 28.24
CA LEU A 607 2.96 9.94 28.59
C LEU A 607 2.60 10.06 30.07
N ALA A 608 2.57 8.95 30.85
CA ALA A 608 2.24 9.03 32.27
C ALA A 608 3.36 9.69 33.08
N LYS A 609 2.99 10.66 33.92
CA LYS A 609 3.98 11.40 34.77
C LYS A 609 4.76 10.47 35.68
N LYS A 610 4.10 9.49 36.28
CA LYS A 610 4.70 8.50 37.18
C LYS A 610 5.75 7.58 36.56
N ARG A 611 5.81 7.50 35.21
CA ARG A 611 6.70 6.62 34.45
C ARG A 611 7.99 7.31 33.98
N ALA A 612 8.37 8.43 34.62
CA ALA A 612 9.57 9.17 34.22
C ALA A 612 10.88 8.37 34.38
N SER A 613 10.96 7.51 35.41
CA SER A 613 12.09 6.60 35.62
C SER A 613 12.20 5.55 34.53
N ASP A 614 11.05 4.97 34.12
CA ASP A 614 10.97 3.92 33.12
C ASP A 614 11.36 4.47 31.74
N ARG A 615 10.96 5.72 31.43
CA ARG A 615 11.38 6.42 30.19
C ARG A 615 12.89 6.63 30.14
N ARG A 616 13.50 7.00 31.31
CA ARG A 616 14.95 7.15 31.39
C ARG A 616 15.66 5.84 31.10
N GLU A 617 15.25 4.76 31.76
CA GLU A 617 15.81 3.43 31.56
C GLU A 617 15.63 2.94 30.10
N TRP A 618 14.47 3.20 29.54
CA TRP A 618 14.18 2.86 28.14
C TRP A 618 15.09 3.63 27.18
N LEU A 619 15.31 4.94 27.41
CA LEU A 619 16.21 5.77 26.62
C LEU A 619 17.68 5.34 26.77
N GLU A 620 18.13 5.03 28.00
CA GLU A 620 19.48 4.55 28.25
C GLU A 620 19.73 3.20 27.57
N THR A 621 18.70 2.33 27.50
CA THR A 621 18.82 0.98 26.95
C THR A 621 18.66 0.95 25.42
N LYS A 622 17.78 1.79 24.87
CA LYS A 622 17.37 1.75 23.45
C LYS A 622 17.64 3.04 22.69
N GLY A 623 18.13 4.08 23.34
CA GLY A 623 18.38 5.38 22.69
C GLY A 623 19.37 5.31 21.53
N ASN A 624 20.29 4.36 21.57
CA ASN A 624 21.26 4.11 20.47
C ASN A 624 20.60 3.55 19.19
N LEU A 625 19.33 3.14 19.28
CA LEU A 625 18.55 2.65 18.12
C LEU A 625 17.78 3.78 17.42
N ALA A 626 17.74 4.97 18.03
CA ALA A 626 17.10 6.13 17.42
C ALA A 626 18.03 6.76 16.38
N ASP A 627 17.56 6.89 15.13
CA ASP A 627 18.19 7.73 14.11
C ASP A 627 17.92 9.21 14.47
N VAL A 628 18.69 9.74 15.42
CA VAL A 628 18.64 11.17 15.76
C VAL A 628 19.57 11.90 14.80
N GLN A 629 19.00 12.57 13.80
CA GLN A 629 19.75 13.56 13.04
C GLN A 629 19.88 14.82 13.91
N VAL A 630 21.10 15.14 14.32
CA VAL A 630 21.48 16.37 15.00
C VAL A 630 21.57 17.53 14.00
#